data_105e3c95ead1a21521cf5b56bc1b8b63
#
_entry.id   105e3c95ead1a21521cf5b56bc1b8b63
#
_cell.length_a   1.000
_cell.length_b   1.000
_cell.length_c   1.000
_cell.angle_alpha   90.00
_cell.angle_beta   90.00
_cell.angle_gamma   90.00
#
_symmetry.space_group_name_H-M   'P 1'
#
loop_
_entity.id
_entity.type
_entity.pdbx_description
1 polymer ?
#
loop_
_entity_poly.entity_id
_entity_poly.type
_entity_poly.pdbx_seq_one_letter_code
_entity_poly.pdbx_strand_id
1 'polypeptide(L)' 'MNENIRLRARGTGVPLWAVAQELRISESTLTRWLRVPLSAERERDIKAAIERLKRGAEHEN' A
#
# COMPACT_ATOMS: atom_id res chain seq x y z
N MET A 1 -6.01 12.80 3.58
CA MET A 1 -5.59 12.01 4.72
C MET A 1 -4.77 10.82 4.25
N ASN A 2 -3.79 10.39 5.01
CA ASN A 2 -2.88 9.29 4.64
C ASN A 2 -2.06 9.56 3.39
N GLU A 3 -1.73 10.83 3.18
CA GLU A 3 -0.93 11.22 2.02
C GLU A 3 0.47 10.63 2.05
N ASN A 4 1.02 10.44 3.26
CA ASN A 4 2.35 9.85 3.40
C ASN A 4 2.40 8.42 2.86
N ILE A 5 1.31 7.66 3.00
CA ILE A 5 1.24 6.31 2.46
C ILE A 5 1.19 6.37 0.94
N ARG A 6 0.40 7.28 0.38
CA ARG A 6 0.31 7.44 -1.07
C ARG A 6 1.63 7.87 -1.66
N LEU A 7 2.33 8.78 -0.98
CA LEU A 7 3.63 9.23 -1.42
C LEU A 7 4.66 8.11 -1.34
N ARG A 8 4.60 7.31 -0.30
CA ARG A 8 5.51 6.17 -0.16
C ARG A 8 5.31 5.18 -1.31
N ALA A 9 4.06 4.85 -1.62
CA ALA A 9 3.77 3.93 -2.72
C ALA A 9 4.27 4.50 -4.05
N ARG A 10 4.02 5.78 -4.29
CA ARG A 10 4.47 6.44 -5.51
C ARG A 10 6.00 6.47 -5.60
N GLY A 11 6.66 6.78 -4.48
CA GLY A 11 8.12 6.86 -4.44
C GLY A 11 8.81 5.54 -4.66
N THR A 12 8.15 4.43 -4.32
CA THR A 12 8.69 3.09 -4.55
C THR A 12 8.28 2.52 -5.89
N GLY A 13 7.40 3.20 -6.61
CA GLY A 13 6.87 2.70 -7.87
C GLY A 13 5.83 1.61 -7.73
N VAL A 14 5.30 1.42 -6.53
CA VAL A 14 4.29 0.39 -6.26
C VAL A 14 2.90 1.00 -6.44
N PRO A 15 2.10 0.48 -7.39
CA PRO A 15 0.75 1.01 -7.58
C PRO A 15 -0.20 0.55 -6.48
N LEU A 16 -1.22 1.36 -6.20
CA LEU A 16 -2.16 1.04 -5.14
C LEU A 16 -2.94 -0.25 -5.41
N TRP A 17 -3.23 -0.55 -6.67
CA TRP A 17 -3.94 -1.79 -6.97
C TRP A 17 -3.13 -3.02 -6.56
N ALA A 18 -1.81 -2.95 -6.67
CA ALA A 18 -0.95 -4.04 -6.25
C ALA A 18 -0.96 -4.19 -4.73
N VAL A 19 -0.98 -3.07 -4.01
CA VAL A 19 -1.09 -3.10 -2.55
C VAL A 19 -2.40 -3.74 -2.12
N ALA A 20 -3.51 -3.37 -2.77
CA ALA A 20 -4.80 -3.96 -2.46
C ALA A 20 -4.78 -5.47 -2.70
N GLN A 21 -4.19 -5.88 -3.80
CA GLN A 21 -4.09 -7.29 -4.13
C GLN A 21 -3.27 -8.06 -3.09
N GLU A 22 -2.17 -7.47 -2.64
CA GLU A 22 -1.31 -8.07 -1.62
C GLU A 22 -2.07 -8.23 -0.30
N LEU A 23 -2.95 -7.29 0.01
CA LEU A 23 -3.76 -7.33 1.22
C LEU A 23 -5.05 -8.13 1.05
N ARG A 24 -5.29 -8.65 -0.16
CA ARG A 24 -6.48 -9.43 -0.49
C ARG A 24 -7.77 -8.65 -0.31
N ILE A 25 -7.74 -7.39 -0.69
CA ILE A 25 -8.92 -6.52 -0.67
C ILE A 25 -9.08 -5.89 -2.04
N SER A 26 -10.26 -5.33 -2.31
CA SER A 26 -10.47 -4.64 -3.56
C SER A 26 -9.78 -3.28 -3.52
N GLU A 27 -9.48 -2.74 -4.70
CA GLU A 27 -8.89 -1.41 -4.80
C GLU A 27 -9.84 -0.36 -4.21
N SER A 28 -11.16 -0.55 -4.41
CA SER A 28 -12.16 0.33 -3.84
C SER A 28 -12.09 0.35 -2.32
N THR A 29 -11.90 -0.82 -1.72
CA THR A 29 -11.80 -0.94 -0.27
C THR A 29 -10.55 -0.20 0.23
N LEU A 30 -9.43 -0.39 -0.44
CA LEU A 30 -8.19 0.29 -0.05
C LEU A 30 -8.36 1.80 -0.17
N THR A 31 -8.96 2.28 -1.26
CA THR A 31 -9.20 3.70 -1.45
C THR A 31 -10.06 4.26 -0.33
N ARG A 32 -11.08 3.51 0.08
CA ARG A 32 -11.95 3.92 1.18
C ARG A 32 -11.17 4.00 2.48
N TRP A 33 -10.32 3.02 2.74
CA TRP A 33 -9.48 3.04 3.95
C TRP A 33 -8.59 4.28 4.00
N LEU A 34 -8.05 4.68 2.85
CA LEU A 34 -7.13 5.82 2.78
C LEU A 34 -7.83 7.18 2.94
N ARG A 35 -9.16 7.20 2.91
CA ARG A 35 -9.93 8.43 3.10
C ARG A 35 -10.23 8.74 4.55
N VAL A 36 -9.98 7.79 5.45
CA VAL A 36 -10.24 7.96 6.88
C VAL A 36 -8.94 7.69 7.63
N PRO A 37 -8.84 8.15 8.89
CA PRO A 37 -7.66 7.84 9.68
C PRO A 37 -7.50 6.33 9.82
N LEU A 38 -6.29 5.84 9.55
CA LEU A 38 -6.00 4.42 9.65
C LEU A 38 -5.65 4.04 11.07
N SER A 39 -6.07 2.84 11.48
CA SER A 39 -5.59 2.27 12.72
C SER A 39 -4.10 1.95 12.57
N ALA A 40 -3.39 1.86 13.69
CA ALA A 40 -1.96 1.54 13.64
C ALA A 40 -1.72 0.19 12.97
N GLU A 41 -2.63 -0.76 13.19
CA GLU A 41 -2.54 -2.07 12.60
C GLU A 41 -2.68 -2.04 11.08
N ARG A 42 -3.68 -1.33 10.57
CA ARG A 42 -3.88 -1.20 9.13
C ARG A 42 -2.74 -0.47 8.46
N GLU A 43 -2.26 0.59 9.10
CA GLU A 43 -1.14 1.34 8.57
C GLU A 43 0.10 0.45 8.44
N ARG A 44 0.36 -0.36 9.46
CA ARG A 44 1.47 -1.30 9.46
C ARG A 44 1.33 -2.32 8.34
N ASP A 45 0.11 -2.85 8.16
CA ASP A 45 -0.14 -3.85 7.12
C ASP A 45 0.09 -3.27 5.73
N ILE A 46 -0.37 -2.06 5.50
CA ILE A 46 -0.21 -1.40 4.21
C ILE A 46 1.27 -1.13 3.93
N LYS A 47 1.99 -0.62 4.91
CA LYS A 47 3.42 -0.36 4.75
C LYS A 47 4.21 -1.63 4.51
N ALA A 48 3.84 -2.71 5.20
CA ALA A 48 4.50 -4.00 5.01
C ALA A 48 4.23 -4.55 3.61
N ALA A 49 3.00 -4.37 3.10
CA ALA A 49 2.66 -4.79 1.75
C ALA A 49 3.48 -4.04 0.72
N ILE A 50 3.63 -2.73 0.89
CA ILE A 50 4.44 -1.91 0.00
C ILE A 50 5.88 -2.40 -0.02
N GLU A 51 6.43 -2.69 1.15
CA GLU A 51 7.81 -3.18 1.24
C GLU A 51 8.00 -4.53 0.55
N ARG A 52 7.04 -5.44 0.72
CA ARG A 52 7.12 -6.74 0.05
C ARG A 52 7.08 -6.60 -1.46
N LEU A 53 6.21 -5.74 -1.96
CA LEU A 53 6.09 -5.52 -3.40
C LEU A 53 7.32 -4.83 -3.98
N LYS A 54 7.88 -3.90 -3.21
CA LYS A 54 9.10 -3.21 -3.60
C LYS A 54 10.26 -4.20 -3.72
N ARG A 55 10.39 -5.10 -2.76
CA ARG A 55 11.46 -6.11 -2.79
C ARG A 55 11.30 -7.06 -3.97
N GLY A 56 10.06 -7.43 -4.27
CA GLY A 56 9.77 -8.27 -5.42
C GLY A 56 10.21 -7.61 -6.71
N ALA A 57 9.89 -6.33 -6.87
CA ALA A 57 10.27 -5.58 -8.05
C ALA A 57 11.78 -5.45 -8.19
N GLU A 58 12.46 -5.17 -7.08
CA GLU A 58 13.93 -5.08 -7.07
C GLU A 58 14.58 -6.41 -7.40
N HIS A 59 13.98 -7.49 -6.94
CA HIS A 59 14.54 -8.82 -7.11
C HIS A 59 14.42 -9.31 -8.55
N GLU A 60 13.41 -8.85 -9.26
CA GLU A 60 13.20 -9.24 -10.64
C GLU A 60 14.16 -8.55 -11.62
N ASN A 61 14.73 -7.47 -11.19
CA ASN A 61 15.70 -6.74 -12.00
C ASN A 61 17.11 -7.26 -11.79
#